data_8aea9506fd9920e0b15f9a9c0a2ad4e8
#
_entry.id   8aea9506fd9920e0b15f9a9c0a2ad4e8
#
_cell.length_a   1.000
_cell.length_b   1.000
_cell.length_c   1.000
_cell.angle_alpha   90.00
_cell.angle_beta   90.00
_cell.angle_gamma   90.00
#
_symmetry.space_group_name_H-M   'P 1'
#
loop_
_entity.id
_entity.type
_entity.pdbx_description
1 polymer ?
#
loop_
_entity_poly.entity_id
_entity_poly.type
_entity_poly.pdbx_seq_one_letter_code
_entity_poly.pdbx_strand_id
1 'polypeptide(L)'
;MSELHVYYNGHKHHPLLVGQLATFKKKIYFEYDAAFLETGLNLSPFLLPMKSGVQTPQSSNPWQGSFGVFNDSLPDGWGLLLMDRHLKSLGVDVQYLSPLDRLAYIGSRGMGALSYKPAKRMHTAGFDVDLSELATSAIAIYEGQTSECLAELAQAGGSPGGARPKVLVHTKGEHLISGDGQVPEGYTPWVVKFFSTQDAPETGRIEYAYSLMAKAAGIVMPETRLFEDKNGNAWFGIQRFDRVDGQCIHMHTLGGLVDADFRMPSLDYMEVLKVTQALTRHVKDVEQAFRMMVFNVLAKNRDDHSKNFSFLMDEYGEWRLAPAYDLTYSQGINGEHTTSVSGEGRAPTKTHMLKVGETVGLKQGAMEAMIEDVSVAMNRWNDWCDMAGIAKGKRNVIV
;
A
#
# COMPACT_ATOMS: atom_id res chain seq x y z
N MET A 1 12.49 -10.84 -26.65
CA MET A 1 11.37 -11.44 -25.90
C MET A 1 11.83 -11.50 -24.46
N SER A 2 11.14 -10.78 -23.56
CA SER A 2 11.45 -10.83 -22.12
C SER A 2 10.50 -11.83 -21.48
N GLU A 3 11.06 -12.76 -20.68
CA GLU A 3 10.30 -13.80 -19.99
C GLU A 3 10.62 -13.78 -18.51
N LEU A 4 9.59 -13.92 -17.68
CA LEU A 4 9.72 -13.99 -16.22
C LEU A 4 8.84 -15.12 -15.68
N HIS A 5 9.41 -15.93 -14.81
CA HIS A 5 8.65 -16.84 -13.96
C HIS A 5 8.14 -16.10 -12.73
N VAL A 6 6.88 -16.27 -12.43
CA VAL A 6 6.23 -15.72 -11.25
C VAL A 6 6.15 -16.80 -10.18
N TYR A 7 6.57 -16.48 -8.97
CA TYR A 7 6.50 -17.39 -7.82
C TYR A 7 5.63 -16.80 -6.72
N TYR A 8 4.91 -17.67 -6.03
CA TYR A 8 4.14 -17.37 -4.83
C TYR A 8 4.92 -17.82 -3.59
N ASN A 9 5.25 -16.89 -2.71
CA ASN A 9 6.05 -17.12 -1.50
C ASN A 9 5.20 -17.17 -0.21
N GLY A 10 3.87 -17.18 -0.33
CA GLY A 10 2.96 -17.29 0.80
C GLY A 10 2.75 -18.72 1.29
N HIS A 11 3.36 -19.71 0.65
CA HIS A 11 3.27 -21.12 1.07
C HIS A 11 4.38 -21.44 2.09
N LYS A 12 4.03 -22.14 3.18
CA LYS A 12 4.92 -22.39 4.33
C LYS A 12 6.23 -23.13 4.01
N HIS A 13 6.23 -23.99 3.01
CA HIS A 13 7.35 -24.93 2.83
C HIS A 13 8.30 -24.50 1.71
N HIS A 14 7.77 -23.97 0.63
CA HIS A 14 8.59 -23.56 -0.54
C HIS A 14 7.79 -22.62 -1.46
N PRO A 15 8.47 -21.77 -2.23
CA PRO A 15 7.82 -20.98 -3.27
C PRO A 15 7.16 -21.86 -4.32
N LEU A 16 5.92 -21.55 -4.69
CA LEU A 16 5.19 -22.23 -5.78
C LEU A 16 5.40 -21.45 -7.09
N LEU A 17 5.68 -22.15 -8.17
CA LEU A 17 5.68 -21.53 -9.51
C LEU A 17 4.24 -21.24 -9.92
N VAL A 18 3.87 -19.96 -10.00
CA VAL A 18 2.54 -19.51 -10.42
C VAL A 18 2.34 -19.65 -11.93
N GLY A 19 3.38 -19.32 -12.69
CA GLY A 19 3.32 -19.31 -14.14
C GLY A 19 4.39 -18.43 -14.76
N GLN A 20 4.16 -18.09 -16.04
CA GLN A 20 5.13 -17.36 -16.84
C GLN A 20 4.51 -16.09 -17.44
N LEU A 21 5.21 -14.97 -17.29
CA LEU A 21 4.97 -13.71 -17.99
C LEU A 21 5.89 -13.63 -19.21
N ALA A 22 5.37 -13.22 -20.34
CA ALA A 22 6.16 -12.99 -21.55
C ALA A 22 5.73 -11.72 -22.28
N THR A 23 6.69 -11.05 -22.93
CA THR A 23 6.40 -9.92 -23.83
C THR A 23 6.63 -10.33 -25.27
N PHE A 24 5.59 -10.20 -26.11
CA PHE A 24 5.68 -10.38 -27.54
C PHE A 24 4.98 -9.24 -28.28
N LYS A 25 5.66 -8.61 -29.23
CA LYS A 25 5.15 -7.45 -30.00
C LYS A 25 4.56 -6.35 -29.11
N LYS A 26 5.28 -6.00 -28.02
CA LYS A 26 4.88 -5.00 -27.00
C LYS A 26 3.61 -5.34 -26.20
N LYS A 27 3.08 -6.56 -26.32
CA LYS A 27 1.97 -7.05 -25.51
C LYS A 27 2.49 -8.00 -24.45
N ILE A 28 1.87 -7.97 -23.28
CA ILE A 28 2.18 -8.85 -22.15
C ILE A 28 1.20 -10.01 -22.16
N TYR A 29 1.73 -11.20 -21.95
CA TYR A 29 1.01 -12.47 -21.90
C TYR A 29 1.35 -13.15 -20.60
N PHE A 30 0.41 -13.90 -20.06
CA PHE A 30 0.61 -14.73 -18.88
C PHE A 30 0.00 -16.11 -19.09
N GLU A 31 0.68 -17.14 -18.62
CA GLU A 31 0.17 -18.51 -18.59
C GLU A 31 0.46 -19.11 -17.22
N TYR A 32 -0.58 -19.69 -16.60
CA TYR A 32 -0.43 -20.40 -15.33
C TYR A 32 0.34 -21.70 -15.50
N ASP A 33 1.16 -22.03 -14.52
CA ASP A 33 1.70 -23.36 -14.34
C ASP A 33 0.59 -24.36 -13.99
N ALA A 34 0.64 -25.57 -14.56
CA ALA A 34 -0.40 -26.56 -14.37
C ALA A 34 -0.53 -27.02 -12.91
N ALA A 35 0.61 -27.20 -12.21
CA ALA A 35 0.59 -27.59 -10.81
C ALA A 35 0.06 -26.45 -9.91
N PHE A 36 0.27 -25.19 -10.30
CA PHE A 36 -0.32 -24.08 -9.55
C PHE A 36 -1.86 -24.04 -9.68
N LEU A 37 -2.38 -24.33 -10.88
CA LEU A 37 -3.84 -24.42 -11.07
C LEU A 37 -4.50 -25.45 -10.16
N GLU A 38 -3.81 -26.56 -9.87
CA GLU A 38 -4.31 -27.61 -8.96
C GLU A 38 -4.41 -27.14 -7.50
N THR A 39 -3.68 -26.09 -7.11
CA THR A 39 -3.74 -25.55 -5.72
C THR A 39 -5.06 -24.86 -5.42
N GLY A 40 -5.76 -24.33 -6.42
CA GLY A 40 -6.95 -23.49 -6.24
C GLY A 40 -6.68 -22.07 -5.71
N LEU A 41 -5.42 -21.66 -5.52
CA LEU A 41 -5.05 -20.34 -5.00
C LEU A 41 -5.29 -19.27 -6.06
N ASN A 42 -6.41 -18.57 -5.98
CA ASN A 42 -6.79 -17.56 -6.95
C ASN A 42 -6.24 -16.18 -6.58
N LEU A 43 -5.09 -15.82 -7.17
CA LEU A 43 -4.36 -14.59 -6.84
C LEU A 43 -5.04 -13.29 -7.29
N SER A 44 -5.98 -13.34 -8.23
CA SER A 44 -6.71 -12.17 -8.74
C SER A 44 -8.07 -12.60 -9.30
N PRO A 45 -9.08 -12.81 -8.42
CA PRO A 45 -10.32 -13.50 -8.78
C PRO A 45 -11.16 -12.83 -9.87
N PHE A 46 -11.04 -11.53 -10.04
CA PHE A 46 -11.90 -10.78 -10.98
C PHE A 46 -11.30 -10.68 -12.39
N LEU A 47 -9.97 -10.50 -12.50
CA LEU A 47 -9.35 -10.13 -13.77
C LEU A 47 -8.32 -11.13 -14.31
N LEU A 48 -7.92 -12.12 -13.49
CA LEU A 48 -6.99 -13.18 -13.90
C LEU A 48 -7.55 -14.56 -13.53
N PRO A 49 -8.54 -15.07 -14.27
CA PRO A 49 -9.19 -16.33 -13.95
C PRO A 49 -8.21 -17.51 -13.97
N MET A 50 -8.36 -18.44 -13.03
CA MET A 50 -7.57 -19.66 -12.95
C MET A 50 -7.97 -20.64 -14.03
N LYS A 51 -7.32 -20.56 -15.17
CA LYS A 51 -7.53 -21.46 -16.33
C LYS A 51 -6.23 -21.70 -17.08
N SER A 52 -6.11 -22.84 -17.74
CA SER A 52 -5.00 -23.15 -18.64
C SER A 52 -5.02 -22.27 -19.89
N GLY A 53 -3.84 -22.17 -20.51
CA GLY A 53 -3.61 -21.41 -21.74
C GLY A 53 -3.25 -19.96 -21.50
N VAL A 54 -2.80 -19.32 -22.56
CA VAL A 54 -2.27 -17.96 -22.55
C VAL A 54 -3.39 -16.95 -22.35
N GLN A 55 -3.18 -16.03 -21.42
CA GLN A 55 -4.09 -14.94 -21.08
C GLN A 55 -3.44 -13.59 -21.39
N THR A 56 -4.28 -12.60 -21.68
CA THR A 56 -3.88 -11.21 -21.90
C THR A 56 -4.71 -10.30 -21.01
N PRO A 57 -4.13 -9.19 -20.53
CA PRO A 57 -4.90 -8.21 -19.76
C PRO A 57 -5.92 -7.51 -20.67
N GLN A 58 -6.90 -6.86 -20.07
CA GLN A 58 -7.86 -6.05 -20.83
C GLN A 58 -7.13 -4.90 -21.53
N SER A 59 -7.55 -4.58 -22.76
CA SER A 59 -6.88 -3.59 -23.60
C SER A 59 -6.95 -2.16 -23.06
N SER A 60 -7.93 -1.87 -22.20
CA SER A 60 -8.18 -0.56 -21.59
C SER A 60 -7.60 -0.42 -20.17
N ASN A 61 -6.81 -1.40 -19.69
CA ASN A 61 -6.30 -1.35 -18.33
C ASN A 61 -5.26 -0.22 -18.13
N PRO A 62 -5.17 0.36 -16.93
CA PRO A 62 -4.28 1.49 -16.64
C PRO A 62 -2.82 1.07 -16.40
N TRP A 63 -2.47 -0.21 -16.47
CA TRP A 63 -1.20 -0.78 -16.02
C TRP A 63 -0.18 -0.98 -17.15
N GLN A 64 -0.19 -0.13 -18.16
CA GLN A 64 0.71 -0.22 -19.34
C GLN A 64 0.66 -1.60 -20.01
N GLY A 65 -0.53 -2.22 -20.04
CA GLY A 65 -0.74 -3.54 -20.62
C GLY A 65 -0.27 -4.71 -19.76
N SER A 66 0.02 -4.48 -18.47
CA SER A 66 0.27 -5.54 -17.48
C SER A 66 -1.04 -5.95 -16.78
N PHE A 67 -1.02 -7.03 -16.02
CA PHE A 67 -2.13 -7.42 -15.15
C PHE A 67 -2.03 -6.68 -13.82
N GLY A 68 -3.18 -6.28 -13.25
CA GLY A 68 -3.24 -5.54 -11.99
C GLY A 68 -2.49 -6.24 -10.84
N VAL A 69 -2.61 -7.56 -10.72
CA VAL A 69 -1.95 -8.35 -9.67
C VAL A 69 -0.42 -8.28 -9.75
N PHE A 70 0.16 -8.24 -10.94
CA PHE A 70 1.61 -8.07 -11.09
C PHE A 70 2.01 -6.61 -11.00
N ASN A 71 1.14 -5.70 -11.40
CA ASN A 71 1.38 -4.27 -11.26
C ASN A 71 1.45 -3.83 -9.79
N ASP A 72 0.73 -4.48 -8.88
CA ASP A 72 0.81 -4.20 -7.43
C ASP A 72 2.18 -4.52 -6.82
N SER A 73 3.01 -5.31 -7.49
CA SER A 73 4.40 -5.52 -7.11
C SER A 73 5.34 -4.41 -7.60
N LEU A 74 4.90 -3.58 -8.55
CA LEU A 74 5.71 -2.49 -9.07
C LEU A 74 5.65 -1.28 -8.15
N PRO A 75 6.79 -0.59 -7.96
CA PRO A 75 6.79 0.68 -7.26
C PRO A 75 6.05 1.74 -8.08
N ASP A 76 5.45 2.67 -7.39
CA ASP A 76 4.96 3.93 -7.96
C ASP A 76 5.62 5.12 -7.25
N GLY A 77 5.30 6.33 -7.69
CA GLY A 77 5.76 7.57 -7.05
C GLY A 77 7.23 7.53 -6.60
N TRP A 78 7.42 7.51 -5.29
CA TRP A 78 8.74 7.54 -4.67
C TRP A 78 9.61 6.32 -5.03
N GLY A 79 9.08 5.12 -4.91
CA GLY A 79 9.84 3.90 -5.19
C GLY A 79 10.28 3.80 -6.65
N LEU A 80 9.43 4.26 -7.57
CA LEU A 80 9.76 4.34 -8.99
C LEU A 80 10.88 5.36 -9.27
N LEU A 81 10.83 6.53 -8.61
CA LEU A 81 11.87 7.54 -8.71
C LEU A 81 13.24 7.00 -8.27
N LEU A 82 13.28 6.29 -7.14
CA LEU A 82 14.51 5.68 -6.64
C LEU A 82 15.03 4.59 -7.59
N MET A 83 14.15 3.70 -8.05
CA MET A 83 14.49 2.68 -9.03
C MET A 83 15.09 3.29 -10.30
N ASP A 84 14.45 4.30 -10.87
CA ASP A 84 14.91 4.93 -12.11
C ASP A 84 16.26 5.63 -11.93
N ARG A 85 16.49 6.31 -10.81
CA ARG A 85 17.78 6.94 -10.52
C ARG A 85 18.90 5.91 -10.33
N HIS A 86 18.63 4.86 -9.57
CA HIS A 86 19.59 3.79 -9.37
C HIS A 86 19.93 3.09 -10.69
N LEU A 87 18.93 2.78 -11.52
CA LEU A 87 19.18 2.14 -12.81
C LEU A 87 19.94 3.04 -13.78
N LYS A 88 19.67 4.35 -13.80
CA LYS A 88 20.44 5.33 -14.57
C LYS A 88 21.89 5.38 -14.11
N SER A 89 22.20 5.32 -12.82
CA SER A 89 23.57 5.28 -12.31
C SER A 89 24.34 4.03 -12.76
N LEU A 90 23.61 2.95 -13.06
CA LEU A 90 24.16 1.72 -13.65
C LEU A 90 24.23 1.75 -15.19
N GLY A 91 23.92 2.89 -15.81
CA GLY A 91 23.94 3.05 -17.28
C GLY A 91 22.74 2.47 -18.00
N VAL A 92 21.65 2.15 -17.28
CA VAL A 92 20.41 1.62 -17.88
C VAL A 92 19.54 2.76 -18.37
N ASP A 93 19.09 2.70 -19.63
CA ASP A 93 18.12 3.66 -20.16
C ASP A 93 16.70 3.25 -19.72
N VAL A 94 16.19 3.95 -18.70
CA VAL A 94 14.91 3.64 -18.05
C VAL A 94 13.69 3.92 -18.94
N GLN A 95 13.85 4.71 -20.03
CA GLN A 95 12.74 5.03 -20.93
C GLN A 95 12.26 3.83 -21.74
N TYR A 96 13.13 2.84 -21.92
CA TYR A 96 12.83 1.62 -22.67
C TYR A 96 12.44 0.44 -21.79
N LEU A 97 12.41 0.61 -20.45
CA LEU A 97 12.04 -0.47 -19.55
C LEU A 97 10.53 -0.78 -19.62
N SER A 98 10.22 -2.01 -19.97
CA SER A 98 8.87 -2.54 -19.89
C SER A 98 8.47 -2.84 -18.44
N PRO A 99 7.17 -3.04 -18.13
CA PRO A 99 6.75 -3.54 -16.82
C PRO A 99 7.46 -4.83 -16.40
N LEU A 100 7.71 -5.77 -17.33
CA LEU A 100 8.44 -7.00 -17.03
C LEU A 100 9.90 -6.75 -16.64
N ASP A 101 10.56 -5.80 -17.31
CA ASP A 101 11.93 -5.44 -16.95
C ASP A 101 11.97 -4.88 -15.51
N ARG A 102 11.02 -4.05 -15.14
CA ARG A 102 10.90 -3.50 -13.77
C ARG A 102 10.58 -4.59 -12.74
N LEU A 103 9.70 -5.55 -13.06
CA LEU A 103 9.43 -6.72 -12.20
C LEU A 103 10.68 -7.57 -11.98
N ALA A 104 11.54 -7.73 -13.00
CA ALA A 104 12.82 -8.41 -12.86
C ALA A 104 13.76 -7.69 -11.86
N TYR A 105 13.74 -6.35 -11.81
CA TYR A 105 14.49 -5.58 -10.82
C TYR A 105 13.87 -5.65 -9.42
N ILE A 106 12.56 -5.78 -9.32
CA ILE A 106 11.88 -6.01 -8.03
C ILE A 106 12.26 -7.38 -7.47
N GLY A 107 12.25 -8.43 -8.29
CA GLY A 107 12.59 -9.78 -7.84
C GLY A 107 11.68 -10.24 -6.71
N SER A 108 12.21 -10.39 -5.48
CA SER A 108 11.47 -10.82 -4.28
C SER A 108 11.16 -9.68 -3.30
N ARG A 109 11.46 -8.42 -3.66
CA ARG A 109 11.35 -7.27 -2.76
C ARG A 109 9.99 -6.55 -2.82
N GLY A 110 9.06 -7.06 -3.64
CA GLY A 110 7.72 -6.50 -3.78
C GLY A 110 6.91 -6.56 -2.49
N MET A 111 5.83 -5.77 -2.46
CA MET A 111 4.77 -5.95 -1.46
C MET A 111 4.02 -7.26 -1.77
N GLY A 112 3.46 -7.88 -0.71
CA GLY A 112 2.76 -9.14 -0.86
C GLY A 112 3.69 -10.35 -1.01
N ALA A 113 3.19 -11.41 -1.65
CA ALA A 113 3.86 -12.71 -1.71
C ALA A 113 4.41 -13.10 -3.09
N LEU A 114 4.33 -12.21 -4.10
CA LEU A 114 4.83 -12.53 -5.43
C LEU A 114 6.32 -12.21 -5.58
N SER A 115 7.03 -13.05 -6.33
CA SER A 115 8.40 -12.78 -6.75
C SER A 115 8.63 -13.21 -8.20
N TYR A 116 9.69 -12.65 -8.80
CA TYR A 116 9.93 -12.72 -10.24
C TYR A 116 11.35 -13.20 -10.53
N LYS A 117 11.50 -14.18 -11.42
CA LYS A 117 12.81 -14.74 -11.84
C LYS A 117 12.88 -14.84 -13.38
N PRO A 118 14.06 -14.61 -14.00
CA PRO A 118 15.32 -14.26 -13.34
C PRO A 118 15.28 -12.85 -12.75
N ALA A 119 15.76 -12.71 -11.52
CA ALA A 119 15.87 -11.40 -10.88
C ALA A 119 17.16 -10.71 -11.35
N LYS A 120 17.04 -9.46 -11.77
CA LYS A 120 18.22 -8.60 -12.00
C LYS A 120 18.70 -8.10 -10.63
N ARG A 121 20.00 -8.32 -10.34
CA ARG A 121 20.56 -8.02 -9.02
C ARG A 121 20.56 -6.51 -8.74
N MET A 122 19.92 -6.12 -7.65
CA MET A 122 20.27 -4.98 -6.83
C MET A 122 20.87 -5.57 -5.54
N HIS A 123 21.73 -4.87 -4.82
CA HIS A 123 22.42 -5.41 -3.64
C HIS A 123 21.45 -6.12 -2.66
N THR A 124 21.92 -7.21 -2.00
CA THR A 124 21.05 -8.14 -1.26
C THR A 124 21.45 -8.37 0.19
N ALA A 125 22.46 -7.71 0.72
CA ALA A 125 22.81 -7.84 2.13
C ALA A 125 22.12 -6.75 2.95
N GLY A 126 21.42 -7.15 4.03
CA GLY A 126 20.91 -6.19 5.03
C GLY A 126 22.11 -5.42 5.63
N PHE A 127 21.92 -4.12 5.83
CA PHE A 127 22.93 -3.24 6.43
C PHE A 127 22.28 -2.45 7.56
N ASP A 128 23.08 -1.99 8.50
CA ASP A 128 22.64 -1.11 9.58
C ASP A 128 22.15 0.22 9.00
N VAL A 129 21.06 0.72 9.53
CA VAL A 129 20.37 1.91 9.02
C VAL A 129 20.45 3.03 10.04
N ASP A 130 20.94 4.20 9.62
CA ASP A 130 20.68 5.47 10.26
C ASP A 130 19.52 6.19 9.55
N LEU A 131 18.37 6.29 10.23
CA LEU A 131 17.18 6.94 9.66
C LEU A 131 17.41 8.42 9.36
N SER A 132 18.25 9.12 10.11
CA SER A 132 18.54 10.55 9.89
C SER A 132 19.33 10.76 8.60
N GLU A 133 20.29 9.88 8.31
CA GLU A 133 21.05 9.90 7.06
C GLU A 133 20.16 9.55 5.87
N LEU A 134 19.35 8.50 5.99
CA LEU A 134 18.41 8.12 4.94
C LEU A 134 17.36 9.21 4.70
N ALA A 135 16.83 9.85 5.75
CA ALA A 135 15.86 10.94 5.62
C ALA A 135 16.48 12.14 4.89
N THR A 136 17.70 12.54 5.27
CA THR A 136 18.41 13.65 4.63
C THR A 136 18.61 13.38 3.14
N SER A 137 19.09 12.19 2.79
CA SER A 137 19.29 11.78 1.40
C SER A 137 17.98 11.68 0.62
N ALA A 138 16.93 11.12 1.24
CA ALA A 138 15.62 10.98 0.64
C ALA A 138 14.98 12.34 0.32
N ILE A 139 15.07 13.29 1.25
CA ILE A 139 14.57 14.67 1.07
C ILE A 139 15.33 15.35 -0.07
N ALA A 140 16.66 15.30 -0.09
CA ALA A 140 17.47 15.91 -1.14
C ALA A 140 17.12 15.35 -2.54
N ILE A 141 16.84 14.04 -2.63
CA ILE A 141 16.37 13.41 -3.86
C ILE A 141 14.96 13.90 -4.23
N TYR A 142 14.05 13.90 -3.28
CA TYR A 142 12.65 14.27 -3.50
C TYR A 142 12.51 15.71 -3.97
N GLU A 143 13.30 16.61 -3.40
CA GLU A 143 13.33 18.04 -3.75
C GLU A 143 14.18 18.35 -4.99
N GLY A 144 14.79 17.35 -5.61
CA GLY A 144 15.59 17.53 -6.83
C GLY A 144 16.94 18.18 -6.61
N GLN A 145 17.44 18.23 -5.36
CA GLN A 145 18.72 18.85 -5.02
C GLN A 145 19.93 18.01 -5.46
N THR A 146 19.74 16.70 -5.62
CA THR A 146 20.75 15.79 -6.13
C THR A 146 20.18 14.80 -7.14
N SER A 147 21.00 14.39 -8.10
CA SER A 147 20.70 13.26 -9.00
C SER A 147 21.25 11.95 -8.48
N GLU A 148 22.19 12.00 -7.53
CA GLU A 148 22.79 10.82 -6.94
C GLU A 148 21.78 10.15 -5.99
N CYS A 149 21.68 8.83 -6.10
CA CYS A 149 20.89 8.01 -5.20
C CYS A 149 21.83 7.09 -4.45
N LEU A 150 21.86 7.21 -3.13
CA LEU A 150 22.59 6.27 -2.29
C LEU A 150 22.08 4.85 -2.55
N ALA A 151 23.01 3.91 -2.71
CA ALA A 151 22.65 2.50 -2.92
C ALA A 151 21.79 1.98 -1.76
N GLU A 152 22.10 2.40 -0.54
CA GLU A 152 21.37 2.11 0.69
C GLU A 152 19.92 2.58 0.61
N LEU A 153 19.69 3.79 0.12
CA LEU A 153 18.33 4.34 -0.03
C LEU A 153 17.56 3.63 -1.15
N ALA A 154 18.22 3.32 -2.28
CA ALA A 154 17.61 2.57 -3.37
C ALA A 154 17.21 1.16 -2.92
N GLN A 155 17.98 0.57 -2.02
CA GLN A 155 17.70 -0.73 -1.43
C GLN A 155 16.56 -0.64 -0.40
N ALA A 156 16.63 0.30 0.56
CA ALA A 156 15.62 0.48 1.60
C ALA A 156 14.30 1.07 1.07
N GLY A 157 14.32 1.75 -0.08
CA GLY A 157 13.14 2.39 -0.69
C GLY A 157 12.06 1.41 -1.17
N GLY A 158 12.43 0.16 -1.46
CA GLY A 158 11.49 -0.93 -1.73
C GLY A 158 10.43 -0.63 -2.78
N SER A 159 9.30 -1.35 -2.68
CA SER A 159 8.15 -1.19 -3.57
C SER A 159 6.86 -0.66 -2.91
N PRO A 160 6.84 -0.15 -1.65
CA PRO A 160 5.59 0.38 -1.12
C PRO A 160 5.14 1.57 -1.98
N GLY A 161 3.86 1.58 -2.34
CA GLY A 161 3.26 2.63 -3.15
C GLY A 161 3.27 4.01 -2.48
N GLY A 162 2.93 5.04 -3.26
CA GLY A 162 2.78 6.42 -2.82
C GLY A 162 3.95 7.34 -3.19
N ALA A 163 3.66 8.65 -3.24
CA ALA A 163 4.58 9.66 -3.74
C ALA A 163 5.60 10.16 -2.70
N ARG A 164 5.28 10.09 -1.41
CA ARG A 164 6.14 10.64 -0.34
C ARG A 164 7.33 9.73 -0.04
N PRO A 165 8.49 10.32 0.34
CA PRO A 165 9.68 9.56 0.72
C PRO A 165 9.38 8.57 1.85
N LYS A 166 9.81 7.32 1.68
CA LYS A 166 9.66 6.25 2.66
C LYS A 166 10.72 5.18 2.47
N VAL A 167 10.97 4.43 3.52
CA VAL A 167 11.90 3.31 3.51
C VAL A 167 11.31 2.10 4.23
N LEU A 168 11.78 0.92 3.84
CA LEU A 168 11.53 -0.33 4.55
C LEU A 168 12.67 -0.59 5.52
N VAL A 169 12.33 -0.88 6.77
CA VAL A 169 13.30 -1.24 7.80
C VAL A 169 12.81 -2.43 8.61
N HIS A 170 13.73 -3.18 9.17
CA HIS A 170 13.44 -4.18 10.20
C HIS A 170 14.04 -3.73 11.52
N THR A 171 13.28 -3.91 12.61
CA THR A 171 13.72 -3.49 13.95
C THR A 171 13.76 -4.64 14.93
N LYS A 172 14.79 -4.63 15.80
CA LYS A 172 14.89 -5.49 16.98
C LYS A 172 15.37 -4.64 18.16
N GLY A 173 14.45 -4.25 19.02
CA GLY A 173 14.71 -3.18 19.99
C GLY A 173 15.05 -1.87 19.28
N GLU A 174 16.21 -1.28 19.63
CA GLU A 174 16.73 -0.04 19.02
C GLU A 174 17.54 -0.30 17.74
N HIS A 175 17.85 -1.56 17.44
CA HIS A 175 18.63 -1.91 16.25
C HIS A 175 17.76 -1.88 15.00
N LEU A 176 18.22 -1.18 13.96
CA LEU A 176 17.55 -1.04 12.67
C LEU A 176 18.45 -1.55 11.56
N ILE A 177 17.88 -2.35 10.68
CA ILE A 177 18.50 -2.78 9.43
C ILE A 177 17.59 -2.51 8.23
N SER A 178 18.13 -2.48 7.02
CA SER A 178 17.33 -2.33 5.81
C SER A 178 16.32 -3.47 5.66
N GLY A 179 15.10 -3.14 5.23
CA GLY A 179 13.95 -4.05 5.22
C GLY A 179 13.56 -4.59 3.84
N ASP A 180 14.49 -4.68 2.90
CA ASP A 180 14.22 -5.06 1.51
C ASP A 180 14.22 -6.57 1.23
N GLY A 181 14.57 -7.39 2.21
CA GLY A 181 14.69 -8.83 2.09
C GLY A 181 13.69 -9.62 2.94
N GLN A 182 14.08 -10.85 3.26
CA GLN A 182 13.37 -11.64 4.27
C GLN A 182 13.53 -10.99 5.64
N VAL A 183 12.46 -11.05 6.44
CA VAL A 183 12.50 -10.57 7.83
C VAL A 183 13.37 -11.53 8.65
N PRO A 184 14.51 -11.07 9.22
CA PRO A 184 15.32 -11.94 10.07
C PRO A 184 14.58 -12.31 11.36
N GLU A 185 14.97 -13.42 11.96
CA GLU A 185 14.34 -13.91 13.19
C GLU A 185 14.43 -12.89 14.32
N GLY A 186 13.29 -12.61 14.94
CA GLY A 186 13.14 -11.66 16.02
C GLY A 186 13.11 -10.18 15.59
N TYR A 187 13.09 -9.91 14.29
CA TYR A 187 12.88 -8.55 13.78
C TYR A 187 11.43 -8.31 13.35
N THR A 188 11.01 -7.06 13.48
CA THR A 188 9.69 -6.58 13.06
C THR A 188 9.84 -5.71 11.81
N PRO A 189 9.09 -5.96 10.74
CA PRO A 189 9.17 -5.19 9.49
C PRO A 189 8.31 -3.92 9.55
N TRP A 190 8.85 -2.78 9.10
CA TRP A 190 8.19 -1.48 9.10
C TRP A 190 8.31 -0.76 7.76
N VAL A 191 7.34 0.08 7.48
CA VAL A 191 7.45 1.20 6.53
C VAL A 191 7.60 2.46 7.35
N VAL A 192 8.68 3.22 7.13
CA VAL A 192 8.92 4.51 7.78
C VAL A 192 8.80 5.61 6.75
N LYS A 193 7.96 6.61 7.01
CA LYS A 193 7.69 7.73 6.11
C LYS A 193 8.48 8.97 6.55
N PHE A 194 9.13 9.60 5.59
CA PHE A 194 9.80 10.88 5.77
C PHE A 194 8.91 12.02 5.26
N PHE A 195 9.13 13.21 5.75
CA PHE A 195 8.47 14.44 5.30
C PHE A 195 9.49 15.34 4.61
N SER A 196 9.05 16.11 3.62
CA SER A 196 9.88 17.08 2.90
C SER A 196 10.02 18.38 3.69
N THR A 197 10.92 19.28 3.27
CA THR A 197 11.04 20.63 3.86
C THR A 197 9.80 21.50 3.62
N GLN A 198 8.95 21.13 2.64
CA GLN A 198 7.69 21.82 2.36
C GLN A 198 6.54 21.33 3.26
N ASP A 199 6.69 20.19 3.89
CA ASP A 199 5.73 19.67 4.86
C ASP A 199 5.92 20.33 6.23
N ALA A 200 4.85 20.35 7.03
CA ALA A 200 4.99 20.77 8.43
C ALA A 200 5.88 19.78 9.20
N PRO A 201 6.75 20.27 10.12
CA PRO A 201 7.60 19.38 10.93
C PRO A 201 6.82 18.34 11.73
N GLU A 202 5.54 18.63 12.00
CA GLU A 202 4.63 17.76 12.73
C GLU A 202 3.97 16.67 11.86
N THR A 203 4.25 16.61 10.56
CA THR A 203 3.56 15.69 9.62
C THR A 203 3.61 14.24 10.09
N GLY A 204 4.76 13.72 10.53
CA GLY A 204 4.87 12.37 11.08
C GLY A 204 4.05 12.17 12.36
N ARG A 205 4.03 13.17 13.26
CA ARG A 205 3.22 13.16 14.47
C ARG A 205 1.72 13.24 14.19
N ILE A 206 1.33 14.01 13.15
CA ILE A 206 -0.06 14.11 12.71
C ILE A 206 -0.54 12.74 12.19
N GLU A 207 0.24 12.08 11.33
CA GLU A 207 -0.12 10.76 10.83
C GLU A 207 -0.19 9.72 11.96
N TYR A 208 0.68 9.82 12.97
CA TYR A 208 0.60 8.99 14.17
C TYR A 208 -0.67 9.29 14.99
N ALA A 209 -1.04 10.56 15.20
CA ALA A 209 -2.29 10.92 15.86
C ALA A 209 -3.53 10.38 15.11
N TYR A 210 -3.52 10.44 13.78
CA TYR A 210 -4.56 9.83 12.93
C TYR A 210 -4.65 8.31 13.14
N SER A 211 -3.52 7.63 13.23
CA SER A 211 -3.50 6.18 13.47
C SER A 211 -4.08 5.80 14.84
N LEU A 212 -3.80 6.59 15.88
CA LEU A 212 -4.39 6.42 17.20
C LEU A 212 -5.91 6.67 17.18
N MET A 213 -6.33 7.74 16.53
CA MET A 213 -7.75 8.07 16.33
C MET A 213 -8.49 6.99 15.55
N ALA A 214 -7.89 6.46 14.48
CA ALA A 214 -8.48 5.38 13.68
C ALA A 214 -8.65 4.09 14.50
N LYS A 215 -7.63 3.69 15.26
CA LYS A 215 -7.73 2.54 16.19
C LYS A 215 -8.85 2.74 17.22
N ALA A 216 -8.95 3.95 17.79
CA ALA A 216 -10.02 4.30 18.76
C ALA A 216 -11.42 4.32 18.10
N ALA A 217 -11.51 4.63 16.81
CA ALA A 217 -12.74 4.53 16.02
C ALA A 217 -13.10 3.08 15.64
N GLY A 218 -12.35 2.08 16.09
CA GLY A 218 -12.57 0.66 15.81
C GLY A 218 -12.10 0.21 14.41
N ILE A 219 -11.23 0.99 13.77
CA ILE A 219 -10.58 0.57 12.52
C ILE A 219 -9.42 -0.36 12.85
N VAL A 220 -9.38 -1.50 12.17
CA VAL A 220 -8.23 -2.42 12.28
C VAL A 220 -7.05 -1.81 11.54
N MET A 221 -5.98 -1.52 12.28
CA MET A 221 -4.71 -1.01 11.78
C MET A 221 -3.55 -1.85 12.31
N PRO A 222 -2.43 -1.93 11.57
CA PRO A 222 -1.19 -2.47 12.09
C PRO A 222 -0.67 -1.65 13.28
N GLU A 223 0.37 -2.15 13.96
CA GLU A 223 1.09 -1.34 14.94
C GLU A 223 1.72 -0.12 14.27
N THR A 224 1.64 1.00 14.97
CA THR A 224 2.18 2.29 14.53
C THR A 224 3.01 2.90 15.65
N ARG A 225 4.10 3.58 15.30
CA ARG A 225 4.93 4.31 16.24
C ARG A 225 5.62 5.50 15.58
N LEU A 226 6.19 6.36 16.40
CA LEU A 226 7.14 7.36 15.96
C LEU A 226 8.56 6.81 16.07
N PHE A 227 9.35 7.04 15.04
CA PHE A 227 10.80 6.89 15.05
C PHE A 227 11.38 8.26 15.27
N GLU A 228 12.03 8.49 16.40
CA GLU A 228 12.56 9.79 16.77
C GLU A 228 14.08 9.79 16.75
N ASP A 229 14.68 10.89 16.27
CA ASP A 229 16.12 11.11 16.34
C ASP A 229 16.49 12.07 17.51
N LYS A 230 17.79 12.22 17.73
CA LYS A 230 18.32 13.11 18.77
C LYS A 230 18.03 14.60 18.53
N ASN A 231 17.66 14.98 17.31
CA ASN A 231 17.34 16.34 16.91
C ASN A 231 15.86 16.68 17.05
N GLY A 232 15.01 15.71 17.47
CA GLY A 232 13.57 15.88 17.65
C GLY A 232 12.76 15.65 16.38
N ASN A 233 13.38 15.18 15.29
CA ASN A 233 12.62 14.70 14.13
C ASN A 233 11.83 13.46 14.51
N ALA A 234 10.59 13.38 14.06
CA ALA A 234 9.70 12.27 14.35
C ALA A 234 9.06 11.76 13.06
N TRP A 235 9.45 10.58 12.65
CA TRP A 235 8.97 9.91 11.45
C TRP A 235 7.91 8.87 11.80
N PHE A 236 6.81 8.88 11.04
CA PHE A 236 5.75 7.89 11.22
C PHE A 236 6.19 6.53 10.71
N GLY A 237 6.03 5.52 11.54
CA GLY A 237 6.25 4.13 11.17
C GLY A 237 5.00 3.28 11.33
N ILE A 238 4.76 2.42 10.35
CA ILE A 238 3.68 1.44 10.34
C ILE A 238 4.25 0.05 10.09
N GLN A 239 3.87 -0.92 10.91
CA GLN A 239 4.28 -2.31 10.74
C GLN A 239 3.71 -2.89 9.45
N ARG A 240 4.51 -3.63 8.71
CA ARG A 240 4.05 -4.32 7.52
C ARG A 240 3.13 -5.49 7.89
N PHE A 241 1.94 -5.50 7.33
CA PHE A 241 0.95 -6.55 7.52
C PHE A 241 1.05 -7.68 6.48
N ASP A 242 1.83 -7.47 5.43
CA ASP A 242 2.13 -8.46 4.40
C ASP A 242 3.35 -9.35 4.74
N ARG A 243 3.87 -9.21 5.95
CA ARG A 243 4.97 -10.00 6.52
C ARG A 243 4.59 -10.42 7.94
N VAL A 244 4.29 -11.68 8.13
CA VAL A 244 3.86 -12.25 9.42
C VAL A 244 4.70 -13.48 9.71
N ASP A 245 5.36 -13.53 10.87
CA ASP A 245 6.19 -14.65 11.33
C ASP A 245 7.20 -15.15 10.28
N GLY A 246 7.84 -14.20 9.57
CA GLY A 246 8.79 -14.50 8.51
C GLY A 246 8.18 -14.94 7.18
N GLN A 247 6.86 -15.02 7.09
CA GLN A 247 6.14 -15.41 5.88
C GLN A 247 5.63 -14.19 5.12
N CYS A 248 5.54 -14.34 3.79
CA CYS A 248 4.90 -13.36 2.91
C CYS A 248 3.40 -13.67 2.83
N ILE A 249 2.55 -12.67 2.99
CA ILE A 249 1.11 -12.78 2.78
C ILE A 249 0.78 -12.15 1.43
N HIS A 250 -0.01 -12.83 0.59
CA HIS A 250 -0.41 -12.26 -0.68
C HIS A 250 -1.28 -11.03 -0.47
N MET A 251 -0.95 -9.95 -1.17
CA MET A 251 -1.63 -8.68 -1.09
C MET A 251 -2.05 -8.24 -2.49
N HIS A 252 -3.28 -7.76 -2.63
CA HIS A 252 -3.79 -7.20 -3.87
C HIS A 252 -4.58 -5.93 -3.57
N THR A 253 -4.28 -4.83 -4.27
CA THR A 253 -5.01 -3.58 -4.09
C THR A 253 -6.37 -3.63 -4.80
N LEU A 254 -7.32 -2.84 -4.34
CA LEU A 254 -8.60 -2.65 -5.05
C LEU A 254 -8.34 -2.17 -6.48
N GLY A 255 -7.40 -1.23 -6.66
CA GLY A 255 -7.00 -0.74 -7.97
C GLY A 255 -6.57 -1.86 -8.91
N GLY A 256 -5.72 -2.76 -8.44
CA GLY A 256 -5.26 -3.91 -9.22
C GLY A 256 -6.35 -4.96 -9.47
N LEU A 257 -7.26 -5.15 -8.50
CA LEU A 257 -8.36 -6.12 -8.59
C LEU A 257 -9.41 -5.78 -9.65
N VAL A 258 -9.67 -4.48 -9.87
CA VAL A 258 -10.75 -4.02 -10.75
C VAL A 258 -10.28 -3.09 -11.87
N ASP A 259 -8.97 -3.01 -12.11
CA ASP A 259 -8.32 -2.11 -13.10
C ASP A 259 -8.70 -0.63 -12.90
N ALA A 260 -8.84 -0.17 -11.64
CA ALA A 260 -9.13 1.22 -11.32
C ALA A 260 -7.84 2.04 -11.14
N ASP A 261 -7.60 2.98 -12.07
CA ASP A 261 -6.43 3.87 -11.99
C ASP A 261 -6.53 4.78 -10.77
N PHE A 262 -5.56 4.65 -9.85
CA PHE A 262 -5.48 5.46 -8.63
C PHE A 262 -5.19 6.95 -8.90
N ARG A 263 -4.74 7.31 -10.11
CA ARG A 263 -4.49 8.70 -10.53
C ARG A 263 -5.76 9.43 -10.97
N MET A 264 -6.84 8.68 -11.19
CA MET A 264 -8.11 9.21 -11.68
C MET A 264 -9.22 8.88 -10.69
N PRO A 265 -10.03 9.86 -10.24
CA PRO A 265 -11.22 9.60 -9.45
C PRO A 265 -12.22 8.80 -10.29
N SER A 266 -12.25 7.49 -10.10
CA SER A 266 -13.08 6.57 -10.90
C SER A 266 -13.91 5.61 -10.09
N LEU A 267 -13.76 5.63 -8.76
CA LEU A 267 -14.48 4.74 -7.85
C LEU A 267 -15.47 5.49 -6.97
N ASP A 268 -16.52 4.78 -6.57
CA ASP A 268 -17.40 5.14 -5.48
C ASP A 268 -17.26 4.12 -4.34
N TYR A 269 -17.50 4.52 -3.10
CA TYR A 269 -17.48 3.61 -1.95
C TYR A 269 -18.51 2.48 -2.05
N MET A 270 -19.55 2.64 -2.88
CA MET A 270 -20.46 1.53 -3.19
C MET A 270 -19.71 0.38 -3.87
N GLU A 271 -18.76 0.68 -4.75
CA GLU A 271 -17.92 -0.33 -5.42
C GLU A 271 -16.91 -0.93 -4.45
N VAL A 272 -16.29 -0.11 -3.60
CA VAL A 272 -15.37 -0.58 -2.55
C VAL A 272 -16.06 -1.62 -1.67
N LEU A 273 -17.26 -1.33 -1.17
CA LEU A 273 -17.99 -2.25 -0.30
C LEU A 273 -18.49 -3.50 -1.03
N LYS A 274 -18.97 -3.36 -2.28
CA LYS A 274 -19.41 -4.50 -3.10
C LYS A 274 -18.25 -5.44 -3.42
N VAL A 275 -17.08 -4.91 -3.80
CA VAL A 275 -15.88 -5.71 -4.04
C VAL A 275 -15.44 -6.41 -2.75
N THR A 276 -15.43 -5.69 -1.61
CA THR A 276 -15.11 -6.29 -0.32
C THR A 276 -16.06 -7.45 -0.02
N GLN A 277 -17.37 -7.26 -0.16
CA GLN A 277 -18.36 -8.30 0.08
C GLN A 277 -18.19 -9.51 -0.84
N ALA A 278 -17.99 -9.27 -2.14
CA ALA A 278 -17.84 -10.34 -3.13
C ALA A 278 -16.56 -11.15 -2.94
N LEU A 279 -15.46 -10.46 -2.59
CA LEU A 279 -14.14 -11.08 -2.45
C LEU A 279 -14.00 -11.82 -1.12
N THR A 280 -14.30 -11.15 -0.01
CA THR A 280 -14.06 -11.71 1.33
C THR A 280 -15.18 -12.61 1.82
N ARG A 281 -16.41 -12.38 1.36
CA ARG A 281 -17.63 -13.08 1.83
C ARG A 281 -17.78 -13.01 3.36
N HIS A 282 -17.27 -11.96 3.97
CA HIS A 282 -17.18 -11.81 5.41
C HIS A 282 -17.74 -10.45 5.85
N VAL A 283 -18.86 -10.48 6.60
CA VAL A 283 -19.59 -9.26 6.97
C VAL A 283 -18.75 -8.27 7.78
N LYS A 284 -17.82 -8.77 8.62
CA LYS A 284 -16.95 -7.88 9.40
C LYS A 284 -15.98 -7.09 8.54
N ASP A 285 -15.56 -7.62 7.41
CA ASP A 285 -14.71 -6.89 6.47
C ASP A 285 -15.51 -5.79 5.76
N VAL A 286 -16.79 -6.04 5.46
CA VAL A 286 -17.71 -5.02 4.91
C VAL A 286 -17.97 -3.92 5.93
N GLU A 287 -18.21 -4.27 7.20
CA GLU A 287 -18.33 -3.30 8.30
C GLU A 287 -17.04 -2.47 8.46
N GLN A 288 -15.86 -3.08 8.36
CA GLN A 288 -14.59 -2.35 8.40
C GLN A 288 -14.41 -1.43 7.20
N ALA A 289 -14.74 -1.85 5.98
CA ALA A 289 -14.69 -0.98 4.80
C ALA A 289 -15.64 0.21 4.93
N PHE A 290 -16.85 -0.01 5.47
CA PHE A 290 -17.79 1.06 5.77
C PHE A 290 -17.24 2.03 6.82
N ARG A 291 -16.64 1.52 7.89
CA ARG A 291 -16.02 2.33 8.96
C ARG A 291 -14.84 3.15 8.43
N MET A 292 -14.02 2.59 7.54
CA MET A 292 -12.94 3.31 6.85
C MET A 292 -13.48 4.46 6.00
N MET A 293 -14.57 4.24 5.24
CA MET A 293 -15.26 5.31 4.51
C MET A 293 -15.70 6.44 5.45
N VAL A 294 -16.40 6.10 6.53
CA VAL A 294 -16.86 7.09 7.52
C VAL A 294 -15.68 7.89 8.09
N PHE A 295 -14.58 7.21 8.42
CA PHE A 295 -13.38 7.87 8.92
C PHE A 295 -12.77 8.81 7.89
N ASN A 296 -12.59 8.36 6.65
CA ASN A 296 -12.02 9.18 5.57
C ASN A 296 -12.86 10.44 5.34
N VAL A 297 -14.19 10.31 5.34
CA VAL A 297 -15.12 11.45 5.18
C VAL A 297 -15.00 12.43 6.34
N LEU A 298 -15.15 11.96 7.58
CA LEU A 298 -15.20 12.82 8.75
C LEU A 298 -13.83 13.42 9.07
N ALA A 299 -12.74 12.64 8.96
CA ALA A 299 -11.38 13.07 9.21
C ALA A 299 -10.73 13.81 8.02
N LYS A 300 -11.47 14.05 6.94
CA LYS A 300 -11.00 14.73 5.72
C LYS A 300 -9.74 14.08 5.13
N ASN A 301 -9.67 12.75 5.13
CA ASN A 301 -8.68 12.02 4.36
C ASN A 301 -9.19 11.84 2.94
N ARG A 302 -8.94 12.84 2.08
CA ARG A 302 -9.44 12.87 0.70
C ARG A 302 -8.50 12.22 -0.33
N ASP A 303 -7.38 11.68 0.12
CA ASP A 303 -6.47 10.88 -0.72
C ASP A 303 -6.84 9.38 -0.64
N ASP A 304 -8.14 9.10 -0.61
CA ASP A 304 -8.75 7.79 -0.48
C ASP A 304 -8.86 7.06 -1.82
N HIS A 305 -7.74 6.95 -2.54
CA HIS A 305 -7.69 6.35 -3.86
C HIS A 305 -7.68 4.81 -3.83
N SER A 306 -7.87 4.19 -5.01
CA SER A 306 -8.04 2.73 -5.17
C SER A 306 -6.89 1.87 -4.62
N LYS A 307 -5.67 2.39 -4.50
CA LYS A 307 -4.53 1.68 -3.91
C LYS A 307 -4.46 1.77 -2.38
N ASN A 308 -5.29 2.60 -1.73
CA ASN A 308 -5.38 2.69 -0.27
C ASN A 308 -6.34 1.67 0.33
N PHE A 309 -6.95 0.84 -0.51
CA PHE A 309 -7.73 -0.34 -0.12
C PHE A 309 -7.05 -1.59 -0.65
N SER A 310 -6.70 -2.50 0.25
CA SER A 310 -6.05 -3.76 -0.12
C SER A 310 -6.73 -4.94 0.52
N PHE A 311 -6.47 -6.10 -0.06
CA PHE A 311 -6.94 -7.39 0.43
C PHE A 311 -5.77 -8.34 0.57
N LEU A 312 -5.87 -9.21 1.56
CA LEU A 312 -4.88 -10.23 1.86
C LEU A 312 -5.49 -11.60 1.60
N MET A 313 -4.72 -12.48 0.99
CA MET A 313 -5.08 -13.88 0.83
C MET A 313 -4.15 -14.75 1.65
N ASP A 314 -4.72 -15.61 2.48
CA ASP A 314 -3.97 -16.55 3.29
C ASP A 314 -3.48 -17.78 2.50
N GLU A 315 -2.83 -18.70 3.18
CA GLU A 315 -2.30 -19.95 2.59
C GLU A 315 -3.38 -20.91 2.09
N TYR A 316 -4.63 -20.71 2.49
CA TYR A 316 -5.79 -21.53 2.08
C TYR A 316 -6.58 -20.90 0.93
N GLY A 317 -6.19 -19.68 0.48
CA GLY A 317 -6.89 -18.95 -0.56
C GLY A 317 -8.07 -18.10 -0.06
N GLU A 318 -8.22 -17.95 1.27
CA GLU A 318 -9.25 -17.10 1.85
C GLU A 318 -8.84 -15.63 1.83
N TRP A 319 -9.74 -14.79 1.32
CA TRP A 319 -9.51 -13.36 1.21
C TRP A 319 -10.10 -12.59 2.40
N ARG A 320 -9.35 -11.62 2.88
CA ARG A 320 -9.77 -10.70 3.94
C ARG A 320 -9.39 -9.26 3.57
N LEU A 321 -10.16 -8.29 4.08
CA LEU A 321 -9.77 -6.89 3.96
C LEU A 321 -8.46 -6.67 4.75
N ALA A 322 -7.48 -6.02 4.13
CA ALA A 322 -6.24 -5.67 4.81
C ALA A 322 -6.49 -4.66 5.94
N PRO A 323 -5.65 -4.65 6.98
CA PRO A 323 -5.64 -3.55 7.94
C PRO A 323 -5.47 -2.21 7.22
N ALA A 324 -6.10 -1.15 7.74
CA ALA A 324 -6.03 0.17 7.14
C ALA A 324 -4.61 0.77 7.22
N TYR A 325 -4.25 1.55 6.24
CA TYR A 325 -2.98 2.26 6.15
C TYR A 325 -3.20 3.59 5.40
N ASP A 326 -2.21 4.46 5.44
CA ASP A 326 -2.21 5.75 4.74
C ASP A 326 -3.41 6.65 5.14
N LEU A 327 -3.76 6.62 6.43
CA LEU A 327 -4.81 7.45 7.01
C LEU A 327 -4.19 8.72 7.57
N THR A 328 -4.40 9.85 6.88
CA THR A 328 -3.94 11.17 7.34
C THR A 328 -4.83 12.25 6.73
N TYR A 329 -4.71 13.47 7.22
CA TYR A 329 -5.37 14.60 6.59
C TYR A 329 -4.87 14.79 5.15
N SER A 330 -5.81 14.93 4.23
CA SER A 330 -5.53 15.32 2.85
C SER A 330 -6.61 16.28 2.35
N GLN A 331 -6.18 17.40 1.78
CA GLN A 331 -7.13 18.37 1.21
C GLN A 331 -7.80 17.82 -0.06
N GLY A 332 -7.22 16.79 -0.68
CA GLY A 332 -7.69 16.25 -1.95
C GLY A 332 -7.50 17.23 -3.13
N ILE A 333 -7.72 16.73 -4.33
CA ILE A 333 -7.71 17.56 -5.53
C ILE A 333 -9.01 18.37 -5.57
N ASN A 334 -8.93 19.68 -5.63
CA ASN A 334 -10.08 20.60 -5.62
C ASN A 334 -11.00 20.47 -4.40
N GLY A 335 -10.50 19.92 -3.29
CA GLY A 335 -11.28 19.69 -2.08
C GLY A 335 -12.23 18.49 -2.16
N GLU A 336 -11.99 17.55 -3.06
CA GLU A 336 -12.81 16.38 -3.28
C GLU A 336 -12.10 15.09 -2.84
N HIS A 337 -12.87 14.10 -2.43
CA HIS A 337 -12.43 12.73 -2.22
C HIS A 337 -12.07 12.07 -3.55
N THR A 338 -11.02 11.27 -3.56
CA THR A 338 -10.66 10.49 -4.75
C THR A 338 -11.67 9.36 -5.00
N THR A 339 -12.28 8.83 -3.94
CA THR A 339 -13.40 7.88 -4.00
C THR A 339 -14.68 8.59 -3.56
N SER A 340 -15.67 8.72 -4.44
CA SER A 340 -16.94 9.38 -4.12
C SER A 340 -17.78 8.55 -3.14
N VAL A 341 -18.71 9.22 -2.45
CA VAL A 341 -19.63 8.61 -1.49
C VAL A 341 -21.06 8.74 -2.03
N SER A 342 -21.58 7.71 -2.65
CA SER A 342 -22.88 7.75 -3.33
C SER A 342 -22.97 8.90 -4.35
N GLY A 343 -21.93 9.10 -5.13
CA GLY A 343 -21.80 10.13 -6.16
C GLY A 343 -21.35 11.51 -5.65
N GLU A 344 -21.16 11.70 -4.34
CA GLU A 344 -20.71 12.97 -3.75
C GLU A 344 -19.24 12.91 -3.36
N GLY A 345 -18.41 13.77 -3.93
CA GLY A 345 -16.96 13.81 -3.64
C GLY A 345 -16.52 14.95 -2.73
N ARG A 346 -17.25 16.08 -2.72
CA ARG A 346 -16.81 17.30 -2.04
C ARG A 346 -17.28 17.41 -0.59
N ALA A 347 -18.55 17.13 -0.35
CA ALA A 347 -19.20 17.28 0.95
C ALA A 347 -20.12 16.09 1.28
N PRO A 348 -19.60 14.86 1.36
CA PRO A 348 -20.40 13.69 1.71
C PRO A 348 -21.08 13.89 3.07
N THR A 349 -22.37 13.56 3.15
CA THR A 349 -23.18 13.66 4.36
C THR A 349 -23.48 12.27 4.93
N LYS A 350 -24.03 12.22 6.16
CA LYS A 350 -24.53 10.98 6.77
C LYS A 350 -25.48 10.22 5.83
N THR A 351 -26.34 10.93 5.10
CA THR A 351 -27.27 10.31 4.13
C THR A 351 -26.54 9.60 3.00
N HIS A 352 -25.48 10.19 2.46
CA HIS A 352 -24.65 9.54 1.43
C HIS A 352 -23.97 8.29 1.97
N MET A 353 -23.39 8.35 3.18
CA MET A 353 -22.74 7.21 3.83
C MET A 353 -23.73 6.05 4.07
N LEU A 354 -24.93 6.34 4.60
CA LEU A 354 -25.96 5.32 4.82
C LEU A 354 -26.37 4.65 3.51
N LYS A 355 -26.56 5.43 2.45
CA LYS A 355 -26.86 4.91 1.12
C LYS A 355 -25.80 3.91 0.62
N VAL A 356 -24.51 4.18 0.85
CA VAL A 356 -23.43 3.26 0.50
C VAL A 356 -23.58 1.93 1.24
N GLY A 357 -23.78 1.95 2.55
CA GLY A 357 -23.92 0.72 3.36
C GLY A 357 -25.19 -0.10 3.03
N GLU A 358 -26.27 0.57 2.63
CA GLU A 358 -27.51 -0.08 2.18
C GLU A 358 -27.28 -0.96 0.94
N THR A 359 -26.36 -0.58 0.04
CA THR A 359 -26.08 -1.33 -1.20
C THR A 359 -25.53 -2.74 -0.95
N VAL A 360 -24.96 -2.97 0.23
CA VAL A 360 -24.40 -4.26 0.66
C VAL A 360 -25.18 -4.90 1.82
N GLY A 361 -26.34 -4.36 2.13
CA GLY A 361 -27.25 -4.91 3.12
C GLY A 361 -26.86 -4.68 4.59
N LEU A 362 -26.02 -3.67 4.89
CA LEU A 362 -25.75 -3.30 6.27
C LEU A 362 -27.01 -2.75 6.95
N LYS A 363 -27.24 -3.16 8.21
CA LYS A 363 -28.38 -2.70 9.00
C LYS A 363 -28.19 -1.24 9.41
N GLN A 364 -29.24 -0.42 9.31
CA GLN A 364 -29.20 0.99 9.63
C GLN A 364 -28.63 1.27 11.03
N GLY A 365 -29.10 0.58 12.06
CA GLY A 365 -28.59 0.77 13.43
C GLY A 365 -27.09 0.44 13.58
N ALA A 366 -26.57 -0.54 12.83
CA ALA A 366 -25.15 -0.86 12.83
C ALA A 366 -24.33 0.25 12.14
N MET A 367 -24.83 0.78 11.02
CA MET A 367 -24.18 1.90 10.31
C MET A 367 -24.16 3.17 11.18
N GLU A 368 -25.27 3.50 11.83
CA GLU A 368 -25.36 4.66 12.74
C GLU A 368 -24.43 4.52 13.93
N ALA A 369 -24.30 3.32 14.52
CA ALA A 369 -23.34 3.06 15.60
C ALA A 369 -21.89 3.26 15.13
N MET A 370 -21.54 2.77 13.93
CA MET A 370 -20.18 2.97 13.36
C MET A 370 -19.88 4.44 13.07
N ILE A 371 -20.86 5.21 12.60
CA ILE A 371 -20.72 6.66 12.40
C ILE A 371 -20.49 7.36 13.74
N GLU A 372 -21.21 6.97 14.77
CA GLU A 372 -21.06 7.54 16.12
C GLU A 372 -19.69 7.20 16.73
N ASP A 373 -19.23 5.94 16.64
CA ASP A 373 -17.90 5.51 17.13
C ASP A 373 -16.79 6.38 16.53
N VAL A 374 -16.84 6.60 15.20
CA VAL A 374 -15.87 7.45 14.51
C VAL A 374 -15.98 8.90 14.98
N SER A 375 -17.19 9.43 15.12
CA SER A 375 -17.42 10.80 15.59
C SER A 375 -16.89 11.01 17.01
N VAL A 376 -17.12 10.05 17.90
CA VAL A 376 -16.58 10.07 19.29
C VAL A 376 -15.05 10.07 19.29
N ALA A 377 -14.43 9.23 18.46
CA ALA A 377 -12.97 9.21 18.34
C ALA A 377 -12.42 10.55 17.83
N MET A 378 -13.08 11.18 16.86
CA MET A 378 -12.68 12.48 16.31
C MET A 378 -12.83 13.61 17.32
N ASN A 379 -13.88 13.63 18.13
CA ASN A 379 -14.09 14.64 19.15
C ASN A 379 -12.96 14.67 20.20
N ARG A 380 -12.15 13.62 20.27
CA ARG A 380 -10.98 13.51 21.13
C ARG A 380 -9.66 13.87 20.40
N TRP A 381 -9.71 14.63 19.33
CA TRP A 381 -8.53 15.01 18.54
C TRP A 381 -7.39 15.57 19.38
N ASN A 382 -7.71 16.41 20.38
CA ASN A 382 -6.69 16.97 21.25
C ASN A 382 -5.96 15.91 22.09
N ASP A 383 -6.64 14.84 22.51
CA ASP A 383 -6.02 13.74 23.26
C ASP A 383 -5.01 13.00 22.38
N TRP A 384 -5.37 12.74 21.13
CA TRP A 384 -4.48 12.09 20.16
C TRP A 384 -3.27 12.96 19.83
N CYS A 385 -3.47 14.28 19.74
CA CYS A 385 -2.38 15.24 19.59
C CYS A 385 -1.43 15.24 20.79
N ASP A 386 -1.96 15.19 22.01
CA ASP A 386 -1.15 15.10 23.23
C ASP A 386 -0.33 13.81 23.24
N MET A 387 -0.92 12.68 22.90
CA MET A 387 -0.24 11.39 22.81
C MET A 387 0.83 11.36 21.71
N ALA A 388 0.63 12.07 20.60
CA ALA A 388 1.59 12.19 19.51
C ALA A 388 2.65 13.28 19.72
N GLY A 389 2.57 14.04 20.82
CA GLY A 389 3.51 15.13 21.12
C GLY A 389 3.34 16.36 20.23
N ILE A 390 2.12 16.63 19.72
CA ILE A 390 1.83 17.81 18.90
C ILE A 390 1.51 19.02 19.76
N ALA A 391 2.29 20.10 19.62
CA ALA A 391 2.09 21.32 20.36
C ALA A 391 0.70 21.96 20.09
N LYS A 392 0.09 22.59 21.12
CA LYS A 392 -1.27 23.15 21.03
C LYS A 392 -1.49 24.11 19.85
N GLY A 393 -0.49 24.93 19.52
CA GLY A 393 -0.57 25.87 18.39
C GLY A 393 -0.49 25.26 16.99
N LYS A 394 -0.29 23.94 16.90
CA LYS A 394 -0.07 23.18 15.64
C LYS A 394 -1.18 22.16 15.33
N ARG A 395 -2.29 22.18 16.08
CA ARG A 395 -3.35 21.17 16.03
C ARG A 395 -4.48 21.46 15.03
N ASN A 396 -4.43 22.60 14.35
CA ASN A 396 -5.52 23.10 13.49
C ASN A 396 -5.60 22.40 12.11
N VAL A 397 -5.38 21.09 12.07
CA VAL A 397 -5.38 20.33 10.80
C VAL A 397 -6.77 19.82 10.43
N ILE A 398 -7.68 19.64 11.40
CA ILE A 398 -9.00 18.99 11.18
C ILE A 398 -10.19 19.92 11.33
N VAL A 399 -10.01 21.11 11.86
CA VAL A 399 -11.15 22.03 12.14
C VAL A 399 -11.61 22.76 10.91
#